data_17fdf4bb7145a2cbda63158113212397
#
_entry.id   17fdf4bb7145a2cbda63158113212397
#
_cell.length_a   1.000
_cell.length_b   1.000
_cell.length_c   1.000
_cell.angle_alpha   90.00
_cell.angle_beta   90.00
_cell.angle_gamma   90.00
#
_symmetry.space_group_name_H-M   'P 1'
#
loop_
_entity.id
_entity.type
_entity.pdbx_description
1 polymer ?
#
loop_
_entity_poly.entity_id
_entity_poly.type
_entity_poly.pdbx_seq_one_letter_code
_entity_poly.pdbx_strand_id
1 'polypeptide(L)'
;TIAYQLTEPLTIHTRLTKAEKQEKVHAMMRQVGLRPEHAGRYPHMFSGGQRQRIALARAMMLNPKIVVADEPTSALDVSIQAQVLNLFMDLQDQYHTAYVFISHNLSVVRHVADDVMVMYLGRAVEHGPKEAIFAAPQHPYTQALLAAAPSVSGHKTDLQLKGELPSPLNPPSG
;
A
#
# COMPACT_ATOMS: atom_id res chain seq x y z
N THR A 1 -13.28 18.66 6.72
CA THR A 1 -11.93 19.19 6.46
C THR A 1 -10.88 18.14 6.75
N ILE A 2 -9.64 18.35 6.27
CA ILE A 2 -8.50 17.48 6.56
C ILE A 2 -8.22 17.45 8.06
N ALA A 3 -8.20 18.63 8.71
CA ALA A 3 -8.00 18.69 10.15
C ALA A 3 -8.99 17.81 10.93
N TYR A 4 -10.26 17.81 10.54
CA TYR A 4 -11.26 16.96 11.18
C TYR A 4 -10.94 15.48 11.03
N GLN A 5 -10.62 15.02 9.79
CA GLN A 5 -10.30 13.61 9.51
C GLN A 5 -9.05 13.12 10.27
N LEU A 6 -8.03 13.97 10.39
CA LEU A 6 -6.81 13.62 11.12
C LEU A 6 -7.02 13.69 12.65
N THR A 7 -7.89 14.58 13.13
CA THR A 7 -8.20 14.72 14.57
C THR A 7 -9.11 13.60 15.08
N GLU A 8 -9.95 13.03 14.22
CA GLU A 8 -10.95 12.01 14.57
C GLU A 8 -10.35 10.82 15.34
N PRO A 9 -9.30 10.13 14.87
CA PRO A 9 -8.67 9.02 15.61
C PRO A 9 -8.17 9.46 16.99
N LEU A 10 -7.55 10.64 17.07
CA LEU A 10 -7.07 11.18 18.36
C LEU A 10 -8.22 11.47 19.33
N THR A 11 -9.37 11.89 18.81
CA THR A 11 -10.54 12.23 19.65
C THR A 11 -11.18 10.98 20.25
N ILE A 12 -11.22 9.89 19.46
CA ILE A 12 -11.83 8.64 19.89
C ILE A 12 -10.91 7.86 20.85
N HIS A 13 -9.59 7.85 20.58
CA HIS A 13 -8.66 6.95 21.25
C HIS A 13 -7.70 7.63 22.25
N THR A 14 -7.75 8.97 22.42
CA THR A 14 -6.82 9.66 23.32
C THR A 14 -7.56 10.68 24.19
N ARG A 15 -6.90 11.09 25.30
CA ARG A 15 -7.36 12.16 26.19
C ARG A 15 -6.63 13.48 25.93
N LEU A 16 -6.04 13.67 24.76
CA LEU A 16 -5.33 14.89 24.41
C LEU A 16 -6.25 16.11 24.38
N THR A 17 -5.73 17.24 24.79
CA THR A 17 -6.40 18.54 24.67
C THR A 17 -6.56 18.96 23.20
N LYS A 18 -7.40 19.93 22.93
CA LYS A 18 -7.58 20.47 21.57
C LYS A 18 -6.28 20.98 20.97
N ALA A 19 -5.46 21.67 21.78
CA ALA A 19 -4.16 22.20 21.33
C ALA A 19 -3.18 21.09 20.96
N GLU A 20 -3.03 20.08 21.81
CA GLU A 20 -2.15 18.93 21.55
C GLU A 20 -2.58 18.13 20.30
N LYS A 21 -3.91 17.95 20.09
CA LYS A 21 -4.43 17.32 18.88
C LYS A 21 -4.05 18.12 17.63
N GLN A 22 -4.22 19.45 17.67
CA GLN A 22 -3.90 20.32 16.55
C GLN A 22 -2.40 20.28 16.22
N GLU A 23 -1.54 20.30 17.24
CA GLU A 23 -0.10 20.19 17.06
C GLU A 23 0.29 18.85 16.39
N LYS A 24 -0.26 17.72 16.88
CA LYS A 24 -0.06 16.41 16.25
C LYS A 24 -0.54 16.36 14.81
N VAL A 25 -1.70 16.94 14.50
CA VAL A 25 -2.21 17.03 13.12
C VAL A 25 -1.24 17.82 12.23
N HIS A 26 -0.78 18.97 12.68
CA HIS A 26 0.17 19.79 11.91
C HIS A 26 1.51 19.09 11.74
N ALA A 27 2.01 18.39 12.77
CA ALA A 27 3.23 17.60 12.68
C ALA A 27 3.10 16.47 11.65
N MET A 28 2.01 15.68 11.72
CA MET A 28 1.76 14.60 10.76
C MET A 28 1.59 15.12 9.33
N MET A 29 0.90 16.24 9.14
CA MET A 29 0.79 16.87 7.81
C MET A 29 2.16 17.21 7.23
N ARG A 30 3.07 17.78 8.01
CA ARG A 30 4.45 18.05 7.56
C ARG A 30 5.19 16.77 7.17
N GLN A 31 5.07 15.71 7.97
CA GLN A 31 5.72 14.43 7.72
C GLN A 31 5.27 13.78 6.39
N VAL A 32 3.99 13.90 6.04
CA VAL A 32 3.51 13.40 4.75
C VAL A 32 3.66 14.42 3.61
N GLY A 33 4.41 15.50 3.80
CA GLY A 33 4.68 16.52 2.78
C GLY A 33 3.49 17.41 2.45
N LEU A 34 2.56 17.61 3.39
CA LEU A 34 1.43 18.52 3.25
C LEU A 34 1.65 19.79 4.08
N ARG A 35 1.17 20.93 3.58
CA ARG A 35 1.25 22.19 4.29
C ARG A 35 0.17 22.28 5.38
N PRO A 36 0.53 22.58 6.64
CA PRO A 36 -0.44 22.72 7.73
C PRO A 36 -1.53 23.78 7.47
N GLU A 37 -1.22 24.83 6.69
CA GLU A 37 -2.18 25.88 6.32
C GLU A 37 -3.37 25.32 5.51
N HIS A 38 -3.19 24.15 4.90
CA HIS A 38 -4.25 23.45 4.15
C HIS A 38 -5.16 22.59 5.05
N ALA A 39 -4.94 22.52 6.34
CA ALA A 39 -5.71 21.70 7.29
C ALA A 39 -7.23 21.99 7.25
N GLY A 40 -7.60 23.24 6.97
CA GLY A 40 -9.00 23.66 6.82
C GLY A 40 -9.65 23.27 5.49
N ARG A 41 -8.91 22.80 4.49
CA ARG A 41 -9.42 22.43 3.17
C ARG A 41 -10.16 21.09 3.21
N TYR A 42 -10.98 20.85 2.18
CA TYR A 42 -11.69 19.58 1.97
C TYR A 42 -10.89 18.64 1.06
N PRO A 43 -11.05 17.29 1.20
CA PRO A 43 -10.31 16.31 0.41
C PRO A 43 -10.39 16.50 -1.11
N HIS A 44 -11.54 16.93 -1.63
CA HIS A 44 -11.73 17.16 -3.08
C HIS A 44 -10.88 18.32 -3.64
N MET A 45 -10.30 19.16 -2.77
CA MET A 45 -9.41 20.26 -3.16
C MET A 45 -7.95 19.81 -3.33
N PHE A 46 -7.66 18.51 -3.23
CA PHE A 46 -6.34 17.93 -3.31
C PHE A 46 -6.20 16.99 -4.50
N SER A 47 -4.98 16.88 -5.05
CA SER A 47 -4.66 15.89 -6.08
C SER A 47 -4.80 14.45 -5.56
N GLY A 48 -4.82 13.47 -6.46
CA GLY A 48 -4.87 12.03 -6.10
C GLY A 48 -3.76 11.64 -5.12
N GLY A 49 -2.51 11.98 -5.42
CA GLY A 49 -1.38 11.69 -4.54
C GLY A 49 -1.44 12.40 -3.19
N GLN A 50 -1.95 13.64 -3.16
CA GLN A 50 -2.15 14.34 -1.90
C GLN A 50 -3.26 13.69 -1.06
N ARG A 51 -4.36 13.23 -1.68
CA ARG A 51 -5.41 12.48 -0.96
C ARG A 51 -4.87 11.18 -0.38
N GLN A 52 -3.99 10.48 -1.11
CA GLN A 52 -3.34 9.27 -0.60
C GLN A 52 -2.44 9.56 0.61
N ARG A 53 -1.67 10.67 0.56
CA ARG A 53 -0.86 11.14 1.71
C ARG A 53 -1.74 11.50 2.93
N ILE A 54 -2.93 12.06 2.71
CA ILE A 54 -3.91 12.34 3.77
C ILE A 54 -4.44 11.03 4.39
N ALA A 55 -4.77 10.04 3.56
CA ALA A 55 -5.22 8.73 4.05
C ALA A 55 -4.14 8.03 4.89
N LEU A 56 -2.89 8.04 4.42
CA LEU A 56 -1.75 7.51 5.16
C LEU A 56 -1.52 8.28 6.48
N ALA A 57 -1.55 9.61 6.43
CA ALA A 57 -1.47 10.45 7.63
C ALA A 57 -2.54 10.06 8.67
N ARG A 58 -3.80 9.88 8.23
CA ARG A 58 -4.89 9.46 9.11
C ARG A 58 -4.63 8.09 9.75
N ALA A 59 -4.13 7.12 8.99
CA ALA A 59 -3.78 5.81 9.50
C ALA A 59 -2.67 5.88 10.56
N MET A 60 -1.68 6.78 10.36
CA MET A 60 -0.51 6.91 11.23
C MET A 60 -0.73 7.80 12.47
N MET A 61 -1.89 8.49 12.62
CA MET A 61 -2.13 9.43 13.73
C MET A 61 -1.96 8.83 15.13
N LEU A 62 -2.19 7.53 15.28
CA LEU A 62 -2.10 6.79 16.55
C LEU A 62 -0.80 5.98 16.69
N ASN A 63 0.16 6.14 15.79
CA ASN A 63 1.39 5.35 15.73
C ASN A 63 1.10 3.84 15.81
N PRO A 64 0.31 3.27 14.88
CA PRO A 64 -0.09 1.88 14.92
C PRO A 64 1.11 0.96 14.72
N LYS A 65 1.05 -0.25 15.30
CA LYS A 65 2.06 -1.28 15.05
C LYS A 65 1.90 -1.93 13.67
N ILE A 66 0.68 -1.97 13.14
CA ILE A 66 0.34 -2.59 11.86
C ILE A 66 -0.61 -1.66 11.11
N VAL A 67 -0.36 -1.48 9.82
CA VAL A 67 -1.26 -0.79 8.87
C VAL A 67 -1.55 -1.72 7.71
N VAL A 68 -2.82 -1.86 7.36
CA VAL A 68 -3.26 -2.56 6.15
C VAL A 68 -3.48 -1.52 5.05
N ALA A 69 -2.75 -1.64 3.96
CA ALA A 69 -2.80 -0.76 2.80
C ALA A 69 -3.32 -1.56 1.59
N ASP A 70 -4.59 -1.38 1.27
CA ASP A 70 -5.25 -2.06 0.16
C ASP A 70 -5.22 -1.17 -1.08
N GLU A 71 -4.50 -1.61 -2.11
CA GLU A 71 -4.32 -0.91 -3.39
C GLU A 71 -3.94 0.59 -3.26
N PRO A 72 -3.02 0.98 -2.36
CA PRO A 72 -2.85 2.38 -1.97
C PRO A 72 -2.31 3.29 -3.07
N THR A 73 -1.86 2.74 -4.20
CA THR A 73 -1.25 3.51 -5.29
C THR A 73 -1.83 3.20 -6.68
N SER A 74 -2.88 2.36 -6.76
CA SER A 74 -3.44 1.86 -8.03
C SER A 74 -4.01 2.96 -8.94
N ALA A 75 -4.53 4.05 -8.35
CA ALA A 75 -5.12 5.17 -9.07
C ALA A 75 -4.15 6.35 -9.32
N LEU A 76 -2.85 6.13 -9.16
CA LEU A 76 -1.82 7.17 -9.30
C LEU A 76 -0.93 6.92 -10.51
N ASP A 77 -0.49 8.02 -11.14
CA ASP A 77 0.55 7.95 -12.16
C ASP A 77 1.90 7.52 -11.56
N VAL A 78 2.75 6.92 -12.40
CA VAL A 78 4.01 6.26 -11.98
C VAL A 78 4.91 7.17 -11.13
N SER A 79 5.03 8.46 -11.48
CA SER A 79 5.89 9.39 -10.75
C SER A 79 5.35 9.71 -9.35
N ILE A 80 4.04 9.89 -9.23
CA ILE A 80 3.37 10.15 -7.95
C ILE A 80 3.33 8.88 -7.11
N GLN A 81 3.12 7.71 -7.75
CA GLN A 81 3.19 6.40 -7.10
C GLN A 81 4.53 6.20 -6.39
N ALA A 82 5.66 6.44 -7.09
CA ALA A 82 6.99 6.33 -6.51
C ALA A 82 7.18 7.22 -5.27
N GLN A 83 6.69 8.47 -5.31
CA GLN A 83 6.76 9.38 -4.17
C GLN A 83 5.94 8.89 -2.97
N VAL A 84 4.76 8.31 -3.21
CA VAL A 84 3.91 7.78 -2.14
C VAL A 84 4.52 6.52 -1.55
N LEU A 85 5.12 5.64 -2.37
CA LEU A 85 5.81 4.43 -1.90
C LEU A 85 7.03 4.78 -1.03
N ASN A 86 7.85 5.75 -1.45
CA ASN A 86 8.97 6.22 -0.62
C ASN A 86 8.46 6.75 0.74
N LEU A 87 7.34 7.49 0.74
CA LEU A 87 6.74 7.96 1.98
C LEU A 87 6.29 6.82 2.90
N PHE A 88 5.75 5.70 2.35
CA PHE A 88 5.44 4.51 3.15
C PHE A 88 6.69 3.94 3.83
N MET A 89 7.80 3.82 3.09
CA MET A 89 9.08 3.32 3.62
C MET A 89 9.67 4.27 4.67
N ASP A 90 9.68 5.58 4.43
CA ASP A 90 10.16 6.60 5.38
C ASP A 90 9.38 6.53 6.71
N LEU A 91 8.06 6.39 6.64
CA LEU A 91 7.22 6.26 7.84
C LEU A 91 7.40 4.90 8.53
N GLN A 92 7.66 3.83 7.78
CA GLN A 92 7.98 2.51 8.33
C GLN A 92 9.24 2.59 9.19
N ASP A 93 10.29 3.17 8.64
CA ASP A 93 11.58 3.32 9.34
C ASP A 93 11.45 4.23 10.58
N GLN A 94 10.71 5.32 10.45
CA GLN A 94 10.53 6.28 11.53
C GLN A 94 9.68 5.75 12.69
N TYR A 95 8.60 5.01 12.38
CA TYR A 95 7.62 4.56 13.38
C TYR A 95 7.70 3.08 13.71
N HIS A 96 8.54 2.33 13.00
CA HIS A 96 8.66 0.86 13.11
C HIS A 96 7.30 0.15 12.95
N THR A 97 6.49 0.67 12.03
CA THR A 97 5.15 0.13 11.71
C THR A 97 5.30 -0.99 10.68
N ALA A 98 4.70 -2.15 10.94
CA ALA A 98 4.57 -3.20 9.93
C ALA A 98 3.45 -2.87 8.94
N TYR A 99 3.66 -3.13 7.65
CA TYR A 99 2.63 -2.97 6.62
C TYR A 99 2.17 -4.33 6.06
N VAL A 100 0.87 -4.51 5.98
CA VAL A 100 0.25 -5.51 5.08
C VAL A 100 -0.15 -4.76 3.82
N PHE A 101 0.67 -4.87 2.78
CA PHE A 101 0.52 -4.12 1.54
C PHE A 101 -0.12 -5.00 0.47
N ILE A 102 -1.33 -4.69 0.03
CA ILE A 102 -2.06 -5.43 -0.99
C ILE A 102 -1.93 -4.69 -2.31
N SER A 103 -1.46 -5.38 -3.36
CA SER A 103 -1.33 -4.81 -4.69
C SER A 103 -1.31 -5.89 -5.77
N HIS A 104 -1.87 -5.56 -6.95
CA HIS A 104 -1.71 -6.38 -8.15
C HIS A 104 -0.48 -5.96 -8.98
N ASN A 105 0.18 -4.87 -8.63
CA ASN A 105 1.36 -4.39 -9.36
C ASN A 105 2.64 -5.02 -8.77
N LEU A 106 3.18 -6.00 -9.46
CA LEU A 106 4.38 -6.74 -9.03
C LEU A 106 5.63 -5.85 -8.89
N SER A 107 5.74 -4.78 -9.68
CA SER A 107 6.86 -3.83 -9.55
C SER A 107 6.80 -3.08 -8.23
N VAL A 108 5.59 -2.72 -7.78
CA VAL A 108 5.36 -2.11 -6.47
C VAL A 108 5.71 -3.08 -5.35
N VAL A 109 5.18 -4.31 -5.42
CA VAL A 109 5.47 -5.36 -4.43
C VAL A 109 6.97 -5.59 -4.31
N ARG A 110 7.67 -5.73 -5.46
CA ARG A 110 9.13 -5.91 -5.49
C ARG A 110 9.89 -4.77 -4.83
N HIS A 111 9.35 -3.54 -4.90
CA HIS A 111 9.99 -2.36 -4.34
C HIS A 111 9.82 -2.27 -2.81
N VAL A 112 8.62 -2.54 -2.29
CA VAL A 112 8.28 -2.25 -0.88
C VAL A 112 8.28 -3.47 0.05
N ALA A 113 8.11 -4.69 -0.49
CA ALA A 113 7.94 -5.87 0.36
C ALA A 113 9.28 -6.46 0.85
N ASP A 114 9.26 -7.06 2.02
CA ASP A 114 10.29 -7.96 2.53
C ASP A 114 9.88 -9.41 2.26
N ASP A 115 8.63 -9.75 2.61
CA ASP A 115 7.99 -11.03 2.35
C ASP A 115 6.79 -10.86 1.42
N VAL A 116 6.53 -11.86 0.59
CA VAL A 116 5.45 -11.86 -0.39
C VAL A 116 4.56 -13.08 -0.19
N MET A 117 3.25 -12.83 -0.16
CA MET A 117 2.22 -13.88 -0.21
C MET A 117 1.44 -13.72 -1.50
N VAL A 118 1.44 -14.76 -2.34
CA VAL A 118 0.64 -14.81 -3.56
C VAL A 118 -0.69 -15.48 -3.25
N MET A 119 -1.78 -14.82 -3.61
CA MET A 119 -3.15 -15.34 -3.40
C MET A 119 -3.80 -15.66 -4.74
N TYR A 120 -4.48 -16.80 -4.80
CA TYR A 120 -5.30 -17.21 -5.93
C TYR A 120 -6.63 -17.79 -5.45
N LEU A 121 -7.75 -17.30 -5.98
CA LEU A 121 -9.11 -17.69 -5.59
C LEU A 121 -9.34 -17.69 -4.07
N GLY A 122 -8.85 -16.66 -3.37
CA GLY A 122 -9.01 -16.49 -1.92
C GLY A 122 -8.10 -17.38 -1.05
N ARG A 123 -7.18 -18.14 -1.65
CA ARG A 123 -6.20 -18.99 -0.93
C ARG A 123 -4.79 -18.48 -1.15
N ALA A 124 -3.95 -18.55 -0.12
CA ALA A 124 -2.52 -18.38 -0.26
C ALA A 124 -1.93 -19.59 -0.98
N VAL A 125 -1.29 -19.37 -2.14
CA VAL A 125 -0.72 -20.44 -2.97
C VAL A 125 0.79 -20.47 -2.90
N GLU A 126 1.42 -19.35 -2.56
CA GLU A 126 2.86 -19.27 -2.35
C GLU A 126 3.20 -18.16 -1.36
N HIS A 127 4.20 -18.36 -0.50
CA HIS A 127 4.66 -17.37 0.48
C HIS A 127 6.15 -17.54 0.74
N GLY A 128 6.87 -16.44 0.87
CA GLY A 128 8.28 -16.45 1.21
C GLY A 128 8.95 -15.08 1.04
N PRO A 129 10.25 -15.03 1.33
CA PRO A 129 11.04 -13.81 1.09
C PRO A 129 10.91 -13.34 -0.35
N LYS A 130 10.83 -12.05 -0.54
CA LYS A 130 10.68 -11.38 -1.84
C LYS A 130 11.66 -11.94 -2.89
N GLU A 131 12.93 -12.06 -2.52
CA GLU A 131 13.98 -12.52 -3.42
C GLU A 131 13.71 -13.94 -3.95
N ALA A 132 13.23 -14.84 -3.08
CA ALA A 132 12.91 -16.22 -3.47
C ALA A 132 11.71 -16.28 -4.42
N ILE A 133 10.64 -15.57 -4.12
CA ILE A 133 9.43 -15.53 -4.94
C ILE A 133 9.70 -14.95 -6.33
N PHE A 134 10.50 -13.87 -6.42
CA PHE A 134 10.80 -13.22 -7.70
C PHE A 134 11.87 -13.92 -8.50
N ALA A 135 12.80 -14.65 -7.87
CA ALA A 135 13.89 -15.34 -8.56
C ALA A 135 13.53 -16.78 -8.99
N ALA A 136 12.79 -17.50 -8.16
CA ALA A 136 12.50 -18.93 -8.37
C ALA A 136 11.08 -19.29 -7.86
N PRO A 137 10.02 -18.74 -8.47
CA PRO A 137 8.64 -19.05 -8.10
C PRO A 137 8.34 -20.54 -8.30
N GLN A 138 7.69 -21.16 -7.33
CA GLN A 138 7.39 -22.60 -7.34
C GLN A 138 5.98 -22.88 -7.86
N HIS A 139 5.01 -22.02 -7.51
CA HIS A 139 3.63 -22.26 -7.91
C HIS A 139 3.38 -21.79 -9.36
N PRO A 140 2.69 -22.60 -10.21
CA PRO A 140 2.45 -22.25 -11.62
C PRO A 140 1.75 -20.89 -11.81
N TYR A 141 0.84 -20.52 -10.93
CA TYR A 141 0.18 -19.21 -10.96
C TYR A 141 1.17 -18.06 -10.74
N THR A 142 2.08 -18.19 -9.77
CA THR A 142 3.13 -17.20 -9.52
C THR A 142 4.06 -17.04 -10.70
N GLN A 143 4.45 -18.18 -11.31
CA GLN A 143 5.27 -18.18 -12.53
C GLN A 143 4.59 -17.41 -13.67
N ALA A 144 3.30 -17.68 -13.89
CA ALA A 144 2.53 -17.00 -14.92
C ALA A 144 2.33 -15.49 -14.63
N LEU A 145 2.09 -15.12 -13.38
CA LEU A 145 2.00 -13.70 -12.96
C LEU A 145 3.31 -12.96 -13.25
N LEU A 146 4.45 -13.55 -12.88
CA LEU A 146 5.76 -12.95 -13.11
C LEU A 146 6.13 -12.90 -14.61
N ALA A 147 5.76 -13.93 -15.38
CA ALA A 147 5.97 -13.93 -16.82
C ALA A 147 5.13 -12.89 -17.58
N ALA A 148 3.93 -12.59 -17.07
CA ALA A 148 3.03 -11.57 -17.62
C ALA A 148 3.44 -10.13 -17.22
N ALA A 149 4.28 -9.98 -16.20
CA ALA A 149 4.74 -8.65 -15.76
C ALA A 149 5.65 -8.01 -16.85
N PRO A 150 5.46 -6.71 -17.16
CA PRO A 150 6.33 -6.02 -18.10
C PRO A 150 7.79 -6.05 -17.62
N SER A 151 8.67 -6.72 -18.33
CA SER A 151 10.11 -6.74 -18.03
C SER A 151 10.87 -5.79 -18.96
N VAL A 152 11.77 -5.00 -18.39
CA VAL A 152 12.67 -4.11 -19.16
C VAL A 152 13.68 -4.92 -19.98
N SER A 153 13.91 -6.20 -19.64
CA SER A 153 14.92 -7.08 -20.26
C SER A 153 14.44 -7.86 -21.47
N GLY A 154 13.21 -7.66 -21.94
CA GLY A 154 12.73 -8.18 -23.24
C GLY A 154 12.57 -9.70 -23.38
N HIS A 155 12.85 -10.50 -22.36
CA HIS A 155 12.61 -11.94 -22.38
C HIS A 155 11.14 -12.20 -22.05
N LYS A 156 10.29 -12.32 -23.07
CA LYS A 156 8.94 -12.87 -22.93
C LYS A 156 9.05 -14.39 -22.78
N THR A 157 8.85 -14.90 -21.61
CA THR A 157 8.58 -16.32 -21.41
C THR A 157 7.12 -16.56 -21.81
N ASP A 158 6.91 -17.46 -22.77
CA ASP A 158 5.58 -17.77 -23.33
C ASP A 158 4.74 -18.66 -22.38
N LEU A 159 4.76 -18.35 -21.09
CA LEU A 159 3.95 -18.99 -20.04
C LEU A 159 2.56 -18.36 -20.02
N GLN A 160 1.70 -18.79 -20.95
CA GLN A 160 0.29 -18.44 -20.90
C GLN A 160 -0.48 -19.48 -20.06
N LEU A 161 -1.20 -19.01 -19.06
CA LEU A 161 -2.21 -19.81 -18.40
C LEU A 161 -3.30 -20.14 -19.44
N LYS A 162 -3.39 -21.42 -19.85
CA LYS A 162 -4.38 -21.89 -20.80
C LYS A 162 -5.68 -22.24 -20.05
N GLY A 163 -6.81 -21.74 -20.53
CA GLY A 163 -8.14 -22.04 -20.02
C GLY A 163 -8.86 -20.83 -19.42
N GLU A 164 -10.14 -20.99 -19.18
CA GLU A 164 -10.96 -19.99 -18.49
C GLU A 164 -10.63 -19.99 -16.99
N LEU A 165 -10.72 -18.82 -16.35
CA LEU A 165 -10.57 -18.73 -14.90
C LEU A 165 -11.68 -19.56 -14.23
N PRO A 166 -11.34 -20.51 -13.34
CA PRO A 166 -12.34 -21.29 -12.66
C PRO A 166 -13.23 -20.40 -11.78
N SER A 167 -14.48 -20.80 -11.60
CA SER A 167 -15.43 -20.08 -10.77
C SER A 167 -14.92 -19.99 -9.32
N PRO A 168 -14.87 -18.80 -8.71
CA PRO A 168 -14.49 -18.66 -7.29
C PRO A 168 -15.50 -19.33 -6.34
N LEU A 169 -16.73 -19.61 -6.80
CA LEU A 169 -17.76 -20.30 -6.02
C LEU A 169 -17.52 -21.81 -5.95
N ASN A 170 -16.80 -22.37 -6.90
CA ASN A 170 -16.46 -23.78 -6.95
C ASN A 170 -15.02 -23.96 -7.46
N PRO A 171 -14.02 -23.58 -6.64
CA PRO A 171 -12.61 -23.67 -7.03
C PRO A 171 -12.22 -25.14 -7.21
N PRO A 172 -11.33 -25.48 -8.15
CA PRO A 172 -10.81 -26.83 -8.32
C PRO A 172 -10.12 -27.29 -7.02
N SER A 173 -10.25 -28.56 -6.71
CA SER A 173 -9.47 -29.22 -5.67
C SER A 173 -8.01 -29.24 -6.15
N GLY A 174 -7.19 -28.31 -5.67
CA GLY A 174 -5.83 -28.07 -6.12
C GLY A 174 -4.85 -29.19 -5.84
#